data_0418b9d6b37915b23050b748b908a1c6
#
_entry.id   0418b9d6b37915b23050b748b908a1c6
#
_cell.length_a   1.000
_cell.length_b   1.000
_cell.length_c   1.000
_cell.angle_alpha   90.00
_cell.angle_beta   90.00
_cell.angle_gamma   90.00
#
_symmetry.space_group_name_H-M   'P 1'
#
loop_
_entity.id
_entity.type
_entity.pdbx_description
1 polymer ?
#
loop_
_entity_poly.entity_id
_entity_poly.type
_entity_poly.pdbx_seq_one_letter_code
_entity_poly.pdbx_strand_id
1 'polypeptide(L)'
;MITWAASDGREEGGDRVVAAASTIKLFVASAFWRSSLDPGERVQVPPVPWSVADRLAGPVTLADCALLMLAFSDNAATNVLLERLGLAAVNDEARRLGCERTEIRRPMMAQGPENLTCARDLARGFAAIDEERVFEALAVAHDSELPLRLHGREVLVKTGEIWPRVYHEAALVDRRLAVAVCSEPAALPGEVASVADGVIRGSLVRG
;
A
#
# COMPACT_ATOMS: atom_id res chain seq x y z
N MET A 1 18.89 -6.34 -0.46
CA MET A 1 18.66 -6.83 0.92
C MET A 1 17.18 -6.86 1.17
N ILE A 2 16.67 -7.98 1.67
CA ILE A 2 15.27 -8.14 2.07
C ILE A 2 15.16 -7.85 3.56
N THR A 3 14.15 -7.10 3.96
CA THR A 3 13.76 -6.83 5.36
C THR A 3 12.29 -7.13 5.51
N TRP A 4 11.85 -7.49 6.70
CA TRP A 4 10.44 -7.79 6.94
C TRP A 4 10.01 -7.46 8.36
N ALA A 5 8.71 -7.27 8.55
CA ALA A 5 8.07 -7.13 9.84
C ALA A 5 6.65 -7.70 9.82
N ALA A 6 6.19 -8.16 10.97
CA ALA A 6 4.83 -8.61 11.21
C ALA A 6 4.19 -7.79 12.34
N SER A 7 2.88 -7.65 12.31
CA SER A 7 2.13 -6.90 13.32
C SER A 7 2.11 -7.57 14.71
N ASP A 8 2.55 -8.83 14.81
CA ASP A 8 2.77 -9.56 16.05
C ASP A 8 4.12 -9.22 16.74
N GLY A 9 4.89 -8.29 16.19
CA GLY A 9 6.14 -7.78 16.75
C GLY A 9 7.41 -8.47 16.24
N ARG A 10 7.31 -9.50 15.41
CA ARG A 10 8.47 -10.16 14.81
C ARG A 10 8.96 -9.38 13.62
N GLU A 11 10.28 -9.28 13.46
CA GLU A 11 10.88 -8.55 12.34
C GLU A 11 12.35 -8.93 12.13
N GLU A 12 12.85 -8.62 10.93
CA GLU A 12 14.27 -8.63 10.58
C GLU A 12 14.58 -7.38 9.76
N GLY A 13 15.32 -6.43 10.37
CA GLY A 13 15.62 -5.13 9.76
C GLY A 13 14.38 -4.29 9.48
N GLY A 14 13.29 -4.47 10.25
CA GLY A 14 11.99 -3.87 9.99
C GLY A 14 11.96 -2.35 10.00
N ASP A 15 12.91 -1.68 10.66
CA ASP A 15 13.03 -0.22 10.74
C ASP A 15 13.90 0.41 9.64
N ARG A 16 14.47 -0.40 8.73
CA ARG A 16 15.25 0.12 7.61
C ARG A 16 14.37 0.91 6.65
N VAL A 17 14.70 2.19 6.51
CA VAL A 17 14.01 3.09 5.59
C VAL A 17 14.36 2.79 4.14
N VAL A 18 13.34 2.70 3.30
CA VAL A 18 13.42 2.45 1.85
C VAL A 18 12.50 3.41 1.10
N ALA A 19 12.67 3.50 -0.23
CA ALA A 19 11.71 4.20 -1.06
C ALA A 19 10.37 3.45 -1.06
N ALA A 20 9.28 4.13 -0.70
CA ALA A 20 8.00 3.48 -0.43
C ALA A 20 7.26 2.93 -1.66
N ALA A 21 7.56 3.45 -2.84
CA ALA A 21 6.83 3.13 -4.06
C ALA A 21 5.30 3.24 -3.88
N SER A 22 4.54 2.27 -4.39
CA SER A 22 3.05 2.28 -4.32
C SER A 22 2.48 1.81 -2.99
N THR A 23 3.30 1.42 -2.01
CA THR A 23 2.79 1.03 -0.68
C THR A 23 2.17 2.19 0.09
N ILE A 24 2.55 3.44 -0.20
CA ILE A 24 1.93 4.64 0.40
C ILE A 24 0.43 4.73 0.13
N LYS A 25 -0.08 4.06 -0.90
CA LYS A 25 -1.49 4.07 -1.31
C LYS A 25 -2.42 3.51 -0.23
N LEU A 26 -1.90 2.67 0.67
CA LEU A 26 -2.62 2.25 1.87
C LEU A 26 -2.98 3.45 2.77
N PHE A 27 -2.02 4.34 3.00
CA PHE A 27 -2.20 5.52 3.85
C PHE A 27 -3.06 6.59 3.16
N VAL A 28 -2.92 6.75 1.84
CA VAL A 28 -3.78 7.64 1.05
C VAL A 28 -5.24 7.19 1.11
N ALA A 29 -5.50 5.90 0.96
CA ALA A 29 -6.85 5.34 1.03
C ALA A 29 -7.46 5.51 2.42
N SER A 30 -6.71 5.18 3.48
CA SER A 30 -7.17 5.38 4.86
C SER A 30 -7.48 6.85 5.15
N ALA A 31 -6.58 7.77 4.75
CA ALA A 31 -6.80 9.21 4.90
C ALA A 31 -8.07 9.67 4.16
N PHE A 32 -8.27 9.18 2.93
CA PHE A 32 -9.44 9.54 2.12
C PHE A 32 -10.76 9.12 2.77
N TRP A 33 -10.89 7.86 3.16
CA TRP A 33 -12.14 7.36 3.73
C TRP A 33 -12.47 7.94 5.12
N ARG A 34 -11.46 8.44 5.81
CA ARG A 34 -11.62 9.15 7.10
C ARG A 34 -11.82 10.64 6.96
N SER A 35 -11.61 11.20 5.78
CA SER A 35 -11.78 12.63 5.52
C SER A 35 -13.25 13.03 5.40
N SER A 36 -13.51 14.33 5.32
CA SER A 36 -14.82 14.90 5.02
C SER A 36 -15.08 15.11 3.52
N LEU A 37 -14.23 14.62 2.65
CA LEU A 37 -14.42 14.70 1.20
C LEU A 37 -15.64 13.89 0.78
N ASP A 38 -16.40 14.41 -0.18
CA ASP A 38 -17.51 13.66 -0.76
C ASP A 38 -17.00 12.56 -1.70
N PRO A 39 -17.18 11.27 -1.38
CA PRO A 39 -16.76 10.18 -2.24
C PRO A 39 -17.41 10.20 -3.63
N GLY A 40 -18.57 10.84 -3.76
CA GLY A 40 -19.33 11.01 -5.01
C GLY A 40 -18.86 12.19 -5.86
N GLU A 41 -17.96 13.05 -5.37
CA GLU A 41 -17.41 14.16 -6.15
C GLU A 41 -16.81 13.64 -7.46
N ARG A 42 -17.25 14.22 -8.58
CA ARG A 42 -16.76 13.83 -9.91
C ARG A 42 -15.57 14.69 -10.33
N VAL A 43 -14.51 14.04 -10.77
CA VAL A 43 -13.24 14.68 -11.14
C VAL A 43 -12.74 14.20 -12.48
N GLN A 44 -12.05 15.07 -13.21
CA GLN A 44 -11.24 14.67 -14.35
C GLN A 44 -9.89 14.17 -13.84
N VAL A 45 -9.42 13.04 -14.37
CA VAL A 45 -8.13 12.48 -13.97
C VAL A 45 -7.07 12.95 -14.97
N PRO A 46 -6.09 13.76 -14.56
CA PRO A 46 -5.00 14.18 -15.42
C PRO A 46 -4.10 13.00 -15.83
N PRO A 47 -3.53 13.03 -17.05
CA PRO A 47 -2.66 11.95 -17.51
C PRO A 47 -1.38 11.84 -16.66
N VAL A 48 -1.07 10.63 -16.24
CA VAL A 48 0.16 10.28 -15.51
C VAL A 48 0.73 8.99 -16.11
N PRO A 49 2.05 8.88 -16.30
CA PRO A 49 2.66 7.65 -16.78
C PRO A 49 2.25 6.42 -15.96
N TRP A 50 2.03 5.29 -16.63
CA TRP A 50 1.64 4.02 -16.02
C TRP A 50 0.30 4.10 -15.26
N SER A 51 -0.68 4.76 -15.88
CA SER A 51 -2.03 4.91 -15.35
C SER A 51 -3.07 4.44 -16.36
N VAL A 52 -4.22 4.04 -15.89
CA VAL A 52 -5.39 3.68 -16.69
C VAL A 52 -6.57 4.61 -16.45
N ALA A 53 -6.59 5.27 -15.29
CA ALA A 53 -7.67 6.15 -14.87
C ALA A 53 -7.86 7.36 -15.84
N ASP A 54 -6.78 7.89 -16.38
CA ASP A 54 -6.78 8.98 -17.35
C ASP A 54 -7.31 8.59 -18.75
N ARG A 55 -7.50 7.28 -18.99
CA ARG A 55 -8.03 6.74 -20.26
C ARG A 55 -9.53 6.42 -20.18
N LEU A 56 -10.14 6.60 -19.03
CA LEU A 56 -11.57 6.40 -18.87
C LEU A 56 -12.36 7.51 -19.58
N ALA A 57 -13.48 7.15 -20.15
CA ALA A 57 -14.34 8.10 -20.85
C ALA A 57 -15.12 8.99 -19.87
N GLY A 58 -14.62 10.18 -19.61
CA GLY A 58 -15.29 11.18 -18.77
C GLY A 58 -14.85 11.17 -17.31
N PRO A 59 -15.47 12.03 -16.48
CA PRO A 59 -15.10 12.17 -15.09
C PRO A 59 -15.49 10.93 -14.26
N VAL A 60 -14.62 10.56 -13.32
CA VAL A 60 -14.83 9.50 -12.35
C VAL A 60 -15.10 10.10 -10.95
N THR A 61 -15.58 9.31 -10.02
CA THR A 61 -15.76 9.77 -8.63
C THR A 61 -14.46 9.65 -7.83
N LEU A 62 -14.35 10.34 -6.69
CA LEU A 62 -13.22 10.14 -5.77
C LEU A 62 -13.20 8.71 -5.22
N ALA A 63 -14.37 8.08 -5.03
CA ALA A 63 -14.46 6.66 -4.67
C ALA A 63 -13.89 5.76 -5.77
N ASP A 64 -14.16 6.04 -7.06
CA ASP A 64 -13.54 5.32 -8.18
C ASP A 64 -12.03 5.51 -8.19
N CYS A 65 -11.54 6.72 -7.88
CA CYS A 65 -10.11 6.96 -7.73
C CYS A 65 -9.50 6.09 -6.62
N ALA A 66 -10.15 5.96 -5.47
CA ALA A 66 -9.67 5.11 -4.38
C ALA A 66 -9.64 3.62 -4.77
N LEU A 67 -10.65 3.14 -5.49
CA LEU A 67 -10.69 1.78 -6.04
C LEU A 67 -9.55 1.56 -7.03
N LEU A 68 -9.41 2.41 -8.04
CA LEU A 68 -8.37 2.30 -9.08
C LEU A 68 -6.95 2.37 -8.48
N MET A 69 -6.75 3.24 -7.49
CA MET A 69 -5.50 3.38 -6.77
C MET A 69 -5.08 2.09 -6.06
N LEU A 70 -5.99 1.41 -5.39
CA LEU A 70 -5.69 0.19 -4.63
C LEU A 70 -5.67 -1.04 -5.53
N ALA A 71 -6.71 -1.24 -6.36
CA ALA A 71 -6.88 -2.44 -7.16
C ALA A 71 -5.87 -2.55 -8.33
N PHE A 72 -5.55 -1.43 -8.97
CA PHE A 72 -4.65 -1.38 -10.14
C PHE A 72 -3.37 -0.58 -9.88
N SER A 73 -3.15 -0.16 -8.65
CA SER A 73 -2.00 0.68 -8.30
C SER A 73 -1.91 1.97 -9.13
N ASP A 74 -3.06 2.55 -9.54
CA ASP A 74 -3.14 3.67 -10.48
C ASP A 74 -2.53 4.95 -9.90
N ASN A 75 -1.59 5.55 -10.64
CA ASN A 75 -0.85 6.73 -10.20
C ASN A 75 -1.63 8.02 -10.39
N ALA A 76 -2.42 8.14 -11.47
CA ALA A 76 -3.21 9.34 -11.73
C ALA A 76 -4.34 9.47 -10.69
N ALA A 77 -5.05 8.38 -10.43
CA ALA A 77 -6.07 8.33 -9.38
C ALA A 77 -5.49 8.63 -7.98
N THR A 78 -4.27 8.13 -7.69
CA THR A 78 -3.55 8.45 -6.46
C THR A 78 -3.29 9.96 -6.35
N ASN A 79 -2.82 10.59 -7.43
CA ASN A 79 -2.50 12.02 -7.43
C ASN A 79 -3.74 12.90 -7.25
N VAL A 80 -4.89 12.51 -7.81
CA VAL A 80 -6.16 13.19 -7.56
C VAL A 80 -6.49 13.19 -6.07
N LEU A 81 -6.37 12.03 -5.40
CA LEU A 81 -6.63 11.96 -3.96
C LEU A 81 -5.61 12.74 -3.13
N LEU A 82 -4.32 12.68 -3.50
CA LEU A 82 -3.27 13.47 -2.84
C LEU A 82 -3.49 14.97 -2.99
N GLU A 83 -3.98 15.43 -4.14
CA GLU A 83 -4.30 16.84 -4.38
C GLU A 83 -5.46 17.30 -3.49
N ARG A 84 -6.52 16.48 -3.34
CA ARG A 84 -7.69 16.80 -2.53
C ARG A 84 -7.40 16.78 -1.02
N LEU A 85 -6.60 15.82 -0.57
CA LEU A 85 -6.24 15.63 0.84
C LEU A 85 -5.12 16.56 1.29
N GLY A 86 -4.13 16.78 0.42
CA GLY A 86 -2.84 17.34 0.77
C GLY A 86 -1.90 16.32 1.42
N LEU A 87 -0.59 16.44 1.18
CA LEU A 87 0.41 15.51 1.72
C LEU A 87 0.43 15.50 3.25
N ALA A 88 0.13 16.64 3.88
CA ALA A 88 0.11 16.75 5.35
C ALA A 88 -0.94 15.83 5.97
N ALA A 89 -2.17 15.81 5.44
CA ALA A 89 -3.24 14.97 5.96
C ALA A 89 -2.90 13.47 5.84
N VAL A 90 -2.26 13.05 4.73
CA VAL A 90 -1.84 11.66 4.55
C VAL A 90 -0.71 11.28 5.51
N ASN A 91 0.24 12.20 5.75
CA ASN A 91 1.29 11.99 6.75
C ASN A 91 0.73 11.96 8.18
N ASP A 92 -0.28 12.77 8.49
CA ASP A 92 -0.98 12.74 9.79
C ASP A 92 -1.68 11.39 9.99
N GLU A 93 -2.31 10.87 8.94
CA GLU A 93 -2.94 9.56 8.98
C GLU A 93 -1.90 8.44 9.17
N ALA A 94 -0.78 8.46 8.46
CA ALA A 94 0.30 7.50 8.67
C ALA A 94 0.78 7.52 10.14
N ARG A 95 0.97 8.69 10.73
CA ARG A 95 1.32 8.84 12.16
C ARG A 95 0.24 8.30 13.08
N ARG A 96 -1.05 8.56 12.79
CA ARG A 96 -2.19 8.02 13.56
C ARG A 96 -2.19 6.49 13.57
N LEU A 97 -1.82 5.87 12.44
CA LEU A 97 -1.68 4.42 12.30
C LEU A 97 -0.38 3.87 12.93
N GLY A 98 0.41 4.72 13.59
CA GLY A 98 1.63 4.33 14.31
C GLY A 98 2.88 4.21 13.43
N CYS A 99 2.88 4.80 12.23
CA CYS A 99 4.02 4.80 11.34
C CYS A 99 4.96 5.98 11.67
N GLU A 100 6.20 5.68 12.02
CA GLU A 100 7.19 6.67 12.48
C GLU A 100 8.21 7.06 11.40
N ARG A 101 8.43 6.17 10.44
CA ARG A 101 9.43 6.31 9.37
C ARG A 101 8.80 6.56 7.99
N THR A 102 7.46 6.41 7.90
CA THR A 102 6.73 6.66 6.65
C THR A 102 6.53 8.15 6.45
N GLU A 103 6.93 8.63 5.26
CA GLU A 103 6.80 10.03 4.91
C GLU A 103 6.44 10.19 3.44
N ILE A 104 5.27 10.79 3.16
CA ILE A 104 4.81 11.10 1.82
C ILE A 104 5.29 12.52 1.49
N ARG A 105 6.20 12.64 0.52
CA ARG A 105 6.93 13.87 0.18
C ARG A 105 6.54 14.45 -1.16
N ARG A 106 6.01 13.63 -2.07
CA ARG A 106 5.63 14.04 -3.42
C ARG A 106 4.49 13.20 -3.98
N PRO A 107 3.74 13.73 -4.98
CA PRO A 107 2.83 12.92 -5.78
C PRO A 107 3.56 11.80 -6.53
N MET A 108 2.79 10.83 -6.99
CA MET A 108 3.31 9.71 -7.80
C MET A 108 3.88 10.23 -9.12
N MET A 109 5.03 9.70 -9.51
CA MET A 109 5.76 10.06 -10.74
C MET A 109 6.24 11.52 -10.83
N ALA A 110 6.01 12.36 -9.83
CA ALA A 110 6.56 13.71 -9.76
C ALA A 110 8.06 13.70 -9.48
N GLN A 111 8.76 14.78 -9.86
CA GLN A 111 10.14 14.99 -9.45
C GLN A 111 10.21 15.40 -7.97
N GLY A 112 11.30 15.07 -7.31
CA GLY A 112 11.53 15.44 -5.91
C GLY A 112 12.03 14.27 -5.06
N PRO A 113 12.13 14.47 -3.74
CA PRO A 113 12.58 13.43 -2.81
C PRO A 113 11.59 12.27 -2.81
N GLU A 114 12.12 11.03 -2.69
CA GLU A 114 11.30 9.83 -2.64
C GLU A 114 10.35 9.82 -1.44
N ASN A 115 9.16 9.26 -1.63
CA ASN A 115 8.31 8.84 -0.53
C ASN A 115 9.02 7.71 0.22
N LEU A 116 8.98 7.73 1.53
CA LEU A 116 9.71 6.80 2.38
C LEU A 116 8.77 5.91 3.20
N THR A 117 9.25 4.71 3.52
CA THR A 117 8.62 3.81 4.47
C THR A 117 9.63 2.81 5.02
N CYS A 118 9.17 1.87 5.87
CA CYS A 118 9.91 0.69 6.28
C CYS A 118 8.94 -0.48 6.51
N ALA A 119 9.45 -1.70 6.58
CA ALA A 119 8.60 -2.88 6.75
C ALA A 119 7.78 -2.84 8.06
N ARG A 120 8.36 -2.34 9.16
CA ARG A 120 7.65 -2.18 10.44
C ARG A 120 6.45 -1.26 10.32
N ASP A 121 6.61 -0.11 9.67
CA ASP A 121 5.53 0.86 9.48
C ASP A 121 4.43 0.30 8.59
N LEU A 122 4.79 -0.38 7.51
CA LEU A 122 3.81 -1.00 6.60
C LEU A 122 2.99 -2.07 7.33
N ALA A 123 3.64 -2.97 8.09
CA ALA A 123 2.93 -4.00 8.84
C ALA A 123 2.04 -3.39 9.94
N ARG A 124 2.56 -2.44 10.71
CA ARG A 124 1.82 -1.75 11.77
C ARG A 124 0.66 -0.95 11.21
N GLY A 125 0.92 -0.12 10.20
CA GLY A 125 -0.08 0.73 9.59
C GLY A 125 -1.19 -0.08 8.93
N PHE A 126 -0.88 -1.15 8.20
CA PHE A 126 -1.89 -1.98 7.56
C PHE A 126 -2.76 -2.72 8.58
N ALA A 127 -2.18 -3.22 9.67
CA ALA A 127 -2.94 -3.84 10.76
C ALA A 127 -3.88 -2.86 11.49
N ALA A 128 -3.55 -1.57 11.47
CA ALA A 128 -4.32 -0.53 12.14
C ALA A 128 -5.41 0.12 11.26
N ILE A 129 -5.43 -0.18 9.96
CA ILE A 129 -6.52 0.25 9.06
C ILE A 129 -7.77 -0.54 9.40
N ASP A 130 -8.88 0.15 9.60
CA ASP A 130 -10.20 -0.40 9.95
C ASP A 130 -11.31 -0.06 8.94
N GLU A 131 -10.94 0.51 7.80
CA GLU A 131 -11.85 0.96 6.75
C GLU A 131 -12.20 -0.17 5.78
N GLU A 132 -13.45 -0.68 5.84
CA GLU A 132 -13.93 -1.80 5.00
C GLU A 132 -13.71 -1.56 3.50
N ARG A 133 -13.91 -0.34 3.02
CA ARG A 133 -13.73 0.02 1.60
C ARG A 133 -12.29 -0.09 1.11
N VAL A 134 -11.31 0.01 2.00
CA VAL A 134 -9.90 -0.28 1.69
C VAL A 134 -9.74 -1.78 1.43
N PHE A 135 -10.34 -2.60 2.25
CA PHE A 135 -10.27 -4.06 2.13
C PHE A 135 -11.01 -4.57 0.88
N GLU A 136 -12.21 -4.05 0.60
CA GLU A 136 -12.98 -4.35 -0.62
C GLU A 136 -12.17 -4.04 -1.89
N ALA A 137 -11.48 -2.89 -1.93
CA ALA A 137 -10.66 -2.51 -3.07
C ALA A 137 -9.41 -3.39 -3.23
N LEU A 138 -8.79 -3.82 -2.12
CA LEU A 138 -7.64 -4.73 -2.16
C LEU A 138 -8.04 -6.18 -2.50
N ALA A 139 -9.26 -6.58 -2.19
CA ALA A 139 -9.75 -7.93 -2.50
C ALA A 139 -9.85 -8.21 -4.01
N VAL A 140 -9.92 -7.16 -4.84
CA VAL A 140 -9.93 -7.28 -6.31
C VAL A 140 -8.56 -6.97 -6.94
N ALA A 141 -7.51 -6.75 -6.14
CA ALA A 141 -6.14 -6.60 -6.62
C ALA A 141 -5.52 -7.97 -6.94
N HIS A 142 -4.72 -8.04 -8.02
CA HIS A 142 -4.13 -9.30 -8.51
C HIS A 142 -2.63 -9.16 -8.84
N ASP A 143 -1.92 -8.29 -8.13
CA ASP A 143 -0.52 -7.95 -8.39
C ASP A 143 0.48 -8.71 -7.49
N SER A 144 0.05 -9.77 -6.79
CA SER A 144 0.88 -10.61 -5.93
C SER A 144 0.57 -12.10 -6.07
N GLU A 145 1.60 -12.94 -5.91
CA GLU A 145 1.46 -14.40 -5.83
C GLU A 145 1.06 -14.91 -4.44
N LEU A 146 1.15 -14.06 -3.41
CA LEU A 146 0.95 -14.47 -2.02
C LEU A 146 -0.44 -15.06 -1.75
N PRO A 147 -1.55 -14.54 -2.31
CA PRO A 147 -2.87 -15.16 -2.17
C PRO A 147 -2.93 -16.60 -2.71
N LEU A 148 -2.17 -16.90 -3.78
CA LEU A 148 -2.09 -18.24 -4.35
C LEU A 148 -1.32 -19.21 -3.45
N ARG A 149 -0.40 -18.72 -2.61
CA ARG A 149 0.40 -19.52 -1.68
C ARG A 149 -0.36 -19.86 -0.39
N LEU A 150 -1.32 -19.02 -0.01
CA LEU A 150 -2.09 -19.11 1.23
C LEU A 150 -3.54 -19.54 0.99
N HIS A 151 -3.71 -20.65 0.25
CA HIS A 151 -5.03 -21.17 -0.10
C HIS A 151 -5.98 -21.26 1.11
N GLY A 152 -7.22 -20.83 0.91
CA GLY A 152 -8.28 -20.90 1.92
C GLY A 152 -8.25 -19.79 2.97
N ARG A 153 -7.38 -18.76 2.78
CA ARG A 153 -7.34 -17.57 3.61
C ARG A 153 -7.72 -16.32 2.83
N GLU A 154 -8.28 -15.34 3.52
CA GLU A 154 -8.38 -13.99 2.99
C GLU A 154 -6.99 -13.35 3.06
N VAL A 155 -6.46 -12.94 1.91
CA VAL A 155 -5.14 -12.29 1.81
C VAL A 155 -5.28 -11.03 0.99
N LEU A 156 -5.22 -9.91 1.67
CA LEU A 156 -5.24 -8.58 1.05
C LEU A 156 -3.80 -8.10 0.89
N VAL A 157 -3.41 -7.70 -0.31
CA VAL A 157 -2.01 -7.30 -0.59
C VAL A 157 -1.98 -5.93 -1.27
N LYS A 158 -1.00 -5.11 -0.87
CA LYS A 158 -0.57 -3.95 -1.65
C LYS A 158 0.90 -4.07 -1.98
N THR A 159 1.19 -4.14 -3.26
CA THR A 159 2.57 -4.12 -3.77
C THR A 159 3.06 -2.69 -3.99
N GLY A 160 4.38 -2.55 -4.05
CA GLY A 160 5.04 -1.31 -4.43
C GLY A 160 6.33 -1.60 -5.15
N GLU A 161 6.49 -1.04 -6.37
CA GLU A 161 7.67 -1.29 -7.19
C GLU A 161 8.23 -0.02 -7.84
N ILE A 162 9.54 0.06 -7.94
CA ILE A 162 10.33 0.96 -8.79
C ILE A 162 11.48 0.09 -9.32
N TRP A 163 11.20 -0.64 -10.39
CA TRP A 163 12.15 -1.62 -10.91
C TRP A 163 13.35 -0.96 -11.59
N PRO A 164 14.60 -1.46 -11.40
CA PRO A 164 15.02 -2.60 -10.56
C PRO A 164 15.43 -2.20 -9.12
N ARG A 165 14.98 -1.05 -8.63
CA ARG A 165 15.45 -0.48 -7.37
C ARG A 165 14.75 -1.05 -6.14
N VAL A 166 13.43 -1.12 -6.14
CA VAL A 166 12.65 -1.65 -5.00
C VAL A 166 11.49 -2.52 -5.48
N TYR A 167 11.18 -3.53 -4.67
CA TYR A 167 9.93 -4.28 -4.70
C TYR A 167 9.48 -4.61 -3.29
N HIS A 168 8.23 -4.32 -2.96
CA HIS A 168 7.67 -4.49 -1.64
C HIS A 168 6.31 -5.16 -1.70
N GLU A 169 5.97 -5.92 -0.67
CA GLU A 169 4.61 -6.40 -0.40
C GLU A 169 4.22 -6.09 1.03
N ALA A 170 3.03 -5.51 1.21
CA ALA A 170 2.34 -5.42 2.49
C ALA A 170 1.06 -6.25 2.39
N ALA A 171 0.91 -7.24 3.26
CA ALA A 171 -0.19 -8.18 3.27
C ALA A 171 -0.94 -8.13 4.60
N LEU A 172 -2.27 -8.27 4.55
CA LEU A 172 -3.13 -8.48 5.72
C LEU A 172 -3.86 -9.82 5.53
N VAL A 173 -3.65 -10.75 6.48
CA VAL A 173 -4.20 -12.11 6.43
C VAL A 173 -5.32 -12.24 7.44
N ASP A 174 -6.49 -12.73 6.97
CA ASP A 174 -7.71 -12.94 7.77
C ASP A 174 -8.07 -11.70 8.63
N ARG A 175 -7.69 -10.51 8.18
CA ARG A 175 -7.85 -9.22 8.86
C ARG A 175 -7.27 -9.19 10.30
N ARG A 176 -6.24 -9.98 10.55
CA ARG A 176 -5.65 -10.16 11.89
C ARG A 176 -4.14 -10.00 11.90
N LEU A 177 -3.46 -10.55 10.92
CA LEU A 177 -2.01 -10.52 10.86
C LEU A 177 -1.56 -9.73 9.64
N ALA A 178 -0.91 -8.60 9.85
CA ALA A 178 -0.23 -7.90 8.79
C ALA A 178 1.25 -8.30 8.74
N VAL A 179 1.76 -8.51 7.54
CA VAL A 179 3.18 -8.78 7.25
C VAL A 179 3.61 -7.87 6.11
N ALA A 180 4.75 -7.23 6.27
CA ALA A 180 5.35 -6.45 5.19
C ALA A 180 6.78 -6.94 4.92
N VAL A 181 7.10 -7.05 3.63
CA VAL A 181 8.44 -7.42 3.14
C VAL A 181 8.91 -6.32 2.20
N CYS A 182 10.07 -5.75 2.50
CA CYS A 182 10.70 -4.72 1.69
C CYS A 182 12.02 -5.20 1.13
N SER A 183 12.29 -4.93 -0.15
CA SER A 183 13.58 -5.22 -0.76
C SER A 183 14.15 -4.02 -1.50
N GLU A 184 15.41 -3.72 -1.23
CA GLU A 184 16.24 -2.74 -1.93
C GLU A 184 17.70 -3.23 -1.95
N PRO A 185 18.31 -3.52 -3.16
CA PRO A 185 17.66 -3.51 -4.48
C PRO A 185 16.50 -4.50 -4.58
N ALA A 186 15.66 -4.33 -5.61
CA ALA A 186 14.48 -5.16 -5.81
C ALA A 186 14.84 -6.65 -5.88
N ALA A 187 14.18 -7.46 -5.06
CA ALA A 187 14.12 -8.90 -5.21
C ALA A 187 12.99 -9.28 -6.17
N LEU A 188 13.01 -10.50 -6.69
CA LEU A 188 11.92 -10.98 -7.55
C LEU A 188 10.62 -11.09 -6.73
N PRO A 189 9.45 -10.82 -7.35
CA PRO A 189 8.16 -10.93 -6.66
C PRO A 189 7.98 -12.26 -5.92
N GLY A 190 8.31 -13.38 -6.55
CA GLY A 190 8.22 -14.71 -5.94
C GLY A 190 9.14 -14.93 -4.74
N GLU A 191 10.30 -14.24 -4.66
CA GLU A 191 11.18 -14.28 -3.48
C GLU A 191 10.57 -13.52 -2.31
N VAL A 192 10.02 -12.32 -2.57
CA VAL A 192 9.33 -11.51 -1.57
C VAL A 192 8.10 -12.24 -1.04
N ALA A 193 7.27 -12.79 -1.92
CA ALA A 193 6.11 -13.61 -1.53
C ALA A 193 6.50 -14.85 -0.73
N SER A 194 7.67 -15.46 -1.01
CA SER A 194 8.17 -16.62 -0.25
C SER A 194 8.57 -16.24 1.17
N VAL A 195 9.20 -15.08 1.36
CA VAL A 195 9.54 -14.55 2.69
C VAL A 195 8.25 -14.27 3.47
N ALA A 196 7.29 -13.58 2.85
CA ALA A 196 5.99 -13.27 3.46
C ALA A 196 5.24 -14.55 3.89
N ASP A 197 5.15 -15.55 3.01
CA ASP A 197 4.53 -16.86 3.30
C ASP A 197 5.19 -17.54 4.50
N GLY A 198 6.52 -17.58 4.55
CA GLY A 198 7.28 -18.16 5.66
C GLY A 198 7.00 -17.48 7.00
N VAL A 199 6.96 -16.13 7.01
CA VAL A 199 6.64 -15.32 8.20
C VAL A 199 5.21 -15.59 8.66
N ILE A 200 4.24 -15.61 7.74
CA ILE A 200 2.81 -15.83 8.03
C ILE A 200 2.60 -17.23 8.63
N ARG A 201 3.13 -18.29 8.00
CA ARG A 201 3.02 -19.67 8.52
C ARG A 201 3.65 -19.82 9.88
N GLY A 202 4.79 -19.17 10.12
CA GLY A 202 5.44 -19.15 11.43
C GLY A 202 4.62 -18.48 12.54
N SER A 203 3.71 -17.54 12.20
CA SER A 203 2.75 -16.95 13.15
C SER A 203 1.59 -17.91 13.44
N LEU A 204 1.08 -18.58 12.41
CA LEU A 204 -0.11 -19.43 12.51
C LEU A 204 0.12 -20.73 13.31
N VAL A 205 1.36 -21.18 13.41
CA VAL A 205 1.73 -22.39 14.21
C VAL A 205 1.81 -22.08 15.71
N ARG A 206 1.90 -20.81 16.11
CA ARG A 206 2.11 -20.38 17.49
C ARG A 206 0.84 -19.87 18.20
N GLY A 207 -0.25 -19.69 17.47
CA GLY A 207 -1.55 -19.25 18.00
C GLY A 207 -2.59 -20.37 17.97
#